data_1e18ccc711b58871895ea72fa8304796
#
_entry.id   1e18ccc711b58871895ea72fa8304796
#
_cell.length_a   1.000
_cell.length_b   1.000
_cell.length_c   1.000
_cell.angle_alpha   90.00
_cell.angle_beta   90.00
_cell.angle_gamma   90.00
#
_symmetry.space_group_name_H-M   'P 1'
#
loop_
_entity.id
_entity.type
_entity.pdbx_description
1 polymer ?
#
loop_
_entity_poly.entity_id
_entity_poly.type
_entity_poly.pdbx_seq_one_letter_code
_entity_poly.pdbx_strand_id
1 'polypeptide(L)'
;MGSRDTGASYLRLQGGLTSLILAPGVLAGLDTVKDCMGDEDLRPFLGHGLLHEIMPSMGLSKEVIEPMAISVCREMEAPAVAQPLALLLPHAVGAWEKQALPLLMRYQEREDRLPPCLCMSLACLVMLFAGCRRQEDGRYTYLKNGEQCTLDEDEEVLSAFARLSCDMPPETLAYAVLSDRAIWERDLRDIPGLEAAIASHLLDLQVLGLRAALNKARSQEE
;
A
#
# COMPACT_ATOMS: atom_id res chain seq x y z
N MET A 1 14.92 -6.88 26.06
CA MET A 1 14.64 -7.07 24.61
C MET A 1 15.97 -7.13 23.88
N GLY A 2 16.24 -8.23 23.19
CA GLY A 2 17.54 -8.45 22.53
C GLY A 2 17.67 -7.62 21.26
N SER A 3 18.89 -7.29 20.88
CA SER A 3 19.25 -6.50 19.66
C SER A 3 18.61 -7.06 18.36
N ARG A 4 18.32 -8.37 18.30
CA ARG A 4 17.63 -9.02 17.14
C ARG A 4 16.15 -8.63 17.03
N ASP A 5 15.43 -8.48 18.15
CA ASP A 5 14.01 -8.09 18.14
C ASP A 5 13.83 -6.64 17.71
N THR A 6 14.77 -5.77 18.06
CA THR A 6 14.74 -4.35 17.67
C THR A 6 14.93 -4.18 16.15
N GLY A 7 15.87 -4.93 15.54
CA GLY A 7 16.10 -4.90 14.10
C GLY A 7 14.90 -5.41 13.29
N ALA A 8 14.30 -6.52 13.71
CA ALA A 8 13.11 -7.06 13.06
C ALA A 8 11.91 -6.09 13.14
N SER A 9 11.74 -5.43 14.28
CA SER A 9 10.69 -4.43 14.48
C SER A 9 10.92 -3.19 13.61
N TYR A 10 12.18 -2.75 13.50
CA TYR A 10 12.55 -1.64 12.60
C TYR A 10 12.19 -1.92 11.15
N LEU A 11 12.59 -3.09 10.63
CA LEU A 11 12.28 -3.50 9.25
C LEU A 11 10.77 -3.65 9.01
N ARG A 12 10.02 -4.12 10.01
CA ARG A 12 8.55 -4.22 9.91
C ARG A 12 7.88 -2.83 9.85
N LEU A 13 8.35 -1.90 10.67
CA LEU A 13 7.87 -0.52 10.66
C LEU A 13 8.17 0.16 9.32
N GLN A 14 9.40 0.02 8.84
CA GLN A 14 9.84 0.54 7.55
C GLN A 14 9.04 -0.08 6.39
N GLY A 15 8.84 -1.41 6.39
CA GLY A 15 8.05 -2.11 5.38
C GLY A 15 6.59 -1.69 5.36
N GLY A 16 5.97 -1.53 6.54
CA GLY A 16 4.61 -1.02 6.66
C GLY A 16 4.47 0.40 6.09
N LEU A 17 5.38 1.30 6.41
CA LEU A 17 5.37 2.67 5.87
C LEU A 17 5.65 2.67 4.36
N THR A 18 6.57 1.83 3.87
CA THR A 18 6.81 1.67 2.42
C THR A 18 5.55 1.20 1.70
N SER A 19 4.77 0.30 2.30
CA SER A 19 3.50 -0.18 1.73
C SER A 19 2.43 0.93 1.63
N LEU A 20 2.43 1.90 2.56
CA LEU A 20 1.59 3.10 2.46
C LEU A 20 2.06 4.06 1.36
N ILE A 21 3.38 4.14 1.12
CA ILE A 21 3.98 5.10 0.18
C ILE A 21 3.86 4.65 -1.26
N LEU A 22 4.13 3.36 -1.54
CA LEU A 22 4.48 2.89 -2.88
C LEU A 22 3.37 3.11 -3.91
N ALA A 23 2.23 2.45 -3.77
CA ALA A 23 1.17 2.54 -4.76
C ALA A 23 0.53 3.95 -4.82
N PRO A 24 0.20 4.62 -3.69
CA PRO A 24 -0.26 6.01 -3.73
C PRO A 24 0.75 6.96 -4.37
N GLY A 25 2.05 6.83 -4.08
CA GLY A 25 3.09 7.67 -4.67
C GLY A 25 3.22 7.50 -6.18
N VAL A 26 3.19 6.25 -6.67
CA VAL A 26 3.22 5.95 -8.11
C VAL A 26 1.98 6.51 -8.81
N LEU A 27 0.79 6.31 -8.24
CA LEU A 27 -0.47 6.84 -8.79
C LEU A 27 -0.52 8.38 -8.76
N ALA A 28 0.13 9.02 -7.76
CA ALA A 28 0.31 10.47 -7.71
C ALA A 28 1.31 11.01 -8.74
N GLY A 29 2.01 10.12 -9.46
CA GLY A 29 3.03 10.50 -10.44
C GLY A 29 4.38 10.88 -9.84
N LEU A 30 4.61 10.60 -8.55
CA LEU A 30 5.86 10.92 -7.85
C LEU A 30 6.97 9.92 -8.20
N ASP A 31 8.23 10.35 -8.08
CA ASP A 31 9.38 9.57 -8.51
C ASP A 31 10.11 8.87 -7.37
N THR A 32 10.17 9.48 -6.20
CA THR A 32 10.95 8.98 -5.08
C THR A 32 10.15 8.91 -3.77
N VAL A 33 10.61 8.10 -2.84
CA VAL A 33 10.08 8.04 -1.47
C VAL A 33 10.12 9.42 -0.82
N LYS A 34 11.21 10.18 -1.03
CA LYS A 34 11.34 11.55 -0.50
C LYS A 34 10.26 12.49 -1.04
N ASP A 35 9.92 12.39 -2.33
CA ASP A 35 8.87 13.21 -2.92
C ASP A 35 7.52 12.90 -2.27
N CYS A 36 7.24 11.62 -1.99
CA CYS A 36 6.03 11.20 -1.26
C CYS A 36 5.98 11.75 0.16
N MET A 37 7.10 11.72 0.88
CA MET A 37 7.20 12.26 2.24
C MET A 37 7.06 13.79 2.29
N GLY A 38 7.34 14.48 1.17
CA GLY A 38 7.22 15.94 1.02
C GLY A 38 5.91 16.41 0.39
N ASP A 39 5.13 15.52 -0.23
CA ASP A 39 3.89 15.88 -0.92
C ASP A 39 2.81 16.33 0.06
N GLU A 40 2.08 17.38 -0.28
CA GLU A 40 1.12 18.04 0.64
C GLU A 40 -0.12 17.19 0.95
N ASP A 41 -0.50 16.25 0.07
CA ASP A 41 -1.64 15.35 0.28
C ASP A 41 -1.21 13.99 0.84
N LEU A 42 -0.09 13.44 0.34
CA LEU A 42 0.41 12.15 0.81
C LEU A 42 0.96 12.24 2.24
N ARG A 43 1.72 13.27 2.57
CA ARG A 43 2.33 13.40 3.89
C ARG A 43 1.35 13.29 5.06
N PRO A 44 0.18 13.98 5.05
CA PRO A 44 -0.82 13.80 6.11
C PRO A 44 -1.41 12.38 6.16
N PHE A 45 -1.64 11.74 5.00
CA PHE A 45 -2.10 10.36 4.90
C PHE A 45 -1.06 9.38 5.48
N LEU A 46 0.21 9.52 5.10
CA LEU A 46 1.32 8.70 5.61
C LEU A 46 1.51 8.88 7.12
N GLY A 47 1.44 10.12 7.59
CA GLY A 47 1.55 10.44 9.02
C GLY A 47 0.42 9.81 9.82
N HIS A 48 -0.82 9.91 9.33
CA HIS A 48 -1.97 9.28 9.97
C HIS A 48 -1.83 7.75 10.02
N GLY A 49 -1.58 7.09 8.88
CA GLY A 49 -1.39 5.64 8.83
C GLY A 49 -0.23 5.15 9.69
N LEU A 50 0.88 5.90 9.76
CA LEU A 50 2.01 5.56 10.63
C LEU A 50 1.62 5.64 12.11
N LEU A 51 1.05 6.76 12.55
CA LEU A 51 0.80 7.05 13.96
C LEU A 51 -0.40 6.27 14.52
N HIS A 52 -1.47 6.11 13.74
CA HIS A 52 -2.73 5.56 14.23
C HIS A 52 -2.94 4.09 13.83
N GLU A 53 -2.31 3.60 12.76
CA GLU A 53 -2.52 2.23 12.29
C GLU A 53 -1.28 1.35 12.46
N ILE A 54 -0.12 1.75 11.93
CA ILE A 54 1.09 0.92 11.93
C ILE A 54 1.72 0.82 13.33
N MET A 55 2.04 1.96 13.96
CA MET A 55 2.71 1.98 15.28
C MET A 55 1.90 1.22 16.33
N PRO A 56 0.59 1.44 16.45
CA PRO A 56 -0.22 0.69 17.41
C PRO A 56 -0.25 -0.83 17.12
N SER A 57 -0.17 -1.24 15.86
CA SER A 57 -0.17 -2.66 15.46
C SER A 57 1.16 -3.38 15.71
N MET A 58 2.22 -2.63 16.06
CA MET A 58 3.54 -3.21 16.36
C MET A 58 3.60 -3.93 17.71
N GLY A 59 2.70 -3.63 18.64
CA GLY A 59 2.70 -4.23 19.98
C GLY A 59 3.91 -3.83 20.85
N LEU A 60 4.52 -2.69 20.55
CA LEU A 60 5.66 -2.12 21.27
C LEU A 60 5.21 -0.97 22.20
N SER A 61 5.95 -0.73 23.29
CA SER A 61 5.68 0.44 24.11
C SER A 61 6.02 1.73 23.38
N LYS A 62 5.39 2.83 23.80
CA LYS A 62 5.55 4.15 23.16
C LYS A 62 7.00 4.62 23.19
N GLU A 63 7.71 4.37 24.28
CA GLU A 63 9.12 4.73 24.49
C GLU A 63 10.06 4.02 23.50
N VAL A 64 9.66 2.87 22.95
CA VAL A 64 10.43 2.10 21.98
C VAL A 64 10.04 2.47 20.55
N ILE A 65 8.73 2.55 20.25
CA ILE A 65 8.26 2.72 18.88
C ILE A 65 8.44 4.17 18.36
N GLU A 66 8.29 5.20 19.20
CA GLU A 66 8.41 6.59 18.75
C GLU A 66 9.82 6.95 18.26
N PRO A 67 10.92 6.67 18.99
CA PRO A 67 12.25 6.91 18.45
C PRO A 67 12.54 6.13 17.16
N MET A 68 12.01 4.91 17.05
CA MET A 68 12.15 4.08 15.87
C MET A 68 11.43 4.69 14.67
N ALA A 69 10.19 5.15 14.84
CA ALA A 69 9.41 5.81 13.79
C ALA A 69 10.08 7.11 13.31
N ILE A 70 10.61 7.91 14.25
CA ILE A 70 11.37 9.13 13.92
C ILE A 70 12.61 8.77 13.07
N SER A 71 13.32 7.68 13.41
CA SER A 71 14.50 7.24 12.64
C SER A 71 14.13 6.81 11.24
N VAL A 72 13.08 6.00 11.08
CA VAL A 72 12.57 5.55 9.77
C VAL A 72 12.17 6.74 8.91
N CYS A 73 11.39 7.68 9.45
CA CYS A 73 10.98 8.87 8.69
C CYS A 73 12.18 9.71 8.24
N ARG A 74 13.15 9.94 9.13
CA ARG A 74 14.37 10.69 8.78
C ARG A 74 15.19 10.03 7.67
N GLU A 75 15.28 8.71 7.69
CA GLU A 75 15.98 7.97 6.63
C GLU A 75 15.23 8.10 5.29
N MET A 76 13.91 7.99 5.29
CA MET A 76 13.08 8.13 4.09
C MET A 76 13.08 9.56 3.52
N GLU A 77 13.21 10.57 4.37
CA GLU A 77 13.31 11.98 3.99
C GLU A 77 14.74 12.38 3.55
N ALA A 78 15.77 11.57 3.85
CA ALA A 78 17.16 11.93 3.66
C ALA A 78 17.49 12.14 2.17
N PRO A 79 18.10 13.29 1.78
CA PRO A 79 18.42 13.57 0.38
C PRO A 79 19.42 12.60 -0.25
N ALA A 80 20.30 12.02 0.59
CA ALA A 80 21.31 11.06 0.14
C ALA A 80 20.72 9.69 -0.24
N VAL A 81 19.48 9.41 0.12
CA VAL A 81 18.78 8.14 -0.10
C VAL A 81 17.43 8.40 -0.79
N ALA A 82 17.44 9.26 -1.83
CA ALA A 82 16.24 9.44 -2.66
C ALA A 82 15.96 8.12 -3.40
N GLN A 83 15.30 7.18 -2.71
CA GLN A 83 15.00 5.86 -3.26
C GLN A 83 13.90 5.99 -4.33
N PRO A 84 14.17 5.66 -5.60
CA PRO A 84 13.17 5.68 -6.65
C PRO A 84 12.05 4.68 -6.37
N LEU A 85 10.79 5.10 -6.54
CA LEU A 85 9.64 4.20 -6.40
C LEU A 85 9.71 3.04 -7.40
N ALA A 86 10.27 3.27 -8.59
CA ALA A 86 10.47 2.23 -9.59
C ALA A 86 11.35 1.06 -9.10
N LEU A 87 12.25 1.28 -8.13
CA LEU A 87 13.06 0.21 -7.53
C LEU A 87 12.33 -0.56 -6.42
N LEU A 88 11.19 -0.04 -5.94
CA LEU A 88 10.34 -0.68 -4.95
C LEU A 88 9.16 -1.43 -5.56
N LEU A 89 8.85 -1.17 -6.85
CA LEU A 89 7.74 -1.83 -7.55
C LEU A 89 7.94 -3.32 -7.79
N PRO A 90 9.17 -3.83 -8.04
CA PRO A 90 9.37 -5.26 -8.18
C PRO A 90 8.84 -6.01 -6.95
N HIS A 91 7.99 -7.03 -7.19
CA HIS A 91 7.34 -7.83 -6.16
C HIS A 91 6.50 -7.04 -5.14
N ALA A 92 5.91 -5.91 -5.57
CA ALA A 92 5.15 -5.00 -4.70
C ALA A 92 3.93 -5.67 -4.07
N VAL A 93 3.27 -6.58 -4.79
CA VAL A 93 2.10 -7.34 -4.30
C VAL A 93 2.50 -8.26 -3.16
N GLY A 94 3.52 -9.11 -3.37
CA GLY A 94 4.04 -9.99 -2.34
C GLY A 94 4.69 -9.22 -1.17
N ALA A 95 5.31 -8.07 -1.43
CA ALA A 95 5.83 -7.21 -0.37
C ALA A 95 4.70 -6.64 0.49
N TRP A 96 3.59 -6.18 -0.11
CA TRP A 96 2.42 -5.70 0.64
C TRP A 96 1.83 -6.81 1.51
N GLU A 97 1.66 -8.01 0.96
CA GLU A 97 1.15 -9.17 1.71
C GLU A 97 2.03 -9.50 2.93
N LYS A 98 3.35 -9.47 2.77
CA LYS A 98 4.29 -9.80 3.86
C LYS A 98 4.45 -8.70 4.91
N GLN A 99 4.32 -7.42 4.52
CA GLN A 99 4.62 -6.28 5.39
C GLN A 99 3.36 -5.62 5.95
N ALA A 100 2.36 -5.32 5.10
CA ALA A 100 1.17 -4.58 5.48
C ALA A 100 0.03 -5.47 6.01
N LEU A 101 -0.21 -6.62 5.39
CA LEU A 101 -1.30 -7.51 5.80
C LEU A 101 -1.23 -7.95 7.27
N PRO A 102 -0.06 -8.35 7.83
CA PRO A 102 0.03 -8.67 9.26
C PRO A 102 -0.27 -7.48 10.19
N LEU A 103 0.03 -6.25 9.75
CA LEU A 103 -0.28 -5.03 10.50
C LEU A 103 -1.78 -4.74 10.47
N LEU A 104 -2.41 -4.87 9.30
CA LEU A 104 -3.85 -4.74 9.11
C LEU A 104 -4.62 -5.72 10.01
N MET A 105 -4.22 -7.00 9.99
CA MET A 105 -4.88 -8.03 10.81
C MET A 105 -4.74 -7.75 12.30
N ARG A 106 -3.56 -7.33 12.78
CA ARG A 106 -3.34 -6.97 14.18
C ARG A 106 -4.12 -5.72 14.59
N TYR A 107 -4.25 -4.75 13.69
CA TYR A 107 -5.09 -3.58 13.94
C TYR A 107 -6.55 -4.00 14.13
N GLN A 108 -7.07 -4.83 13.21
CA GLN A 108 -8.44 -5.33 13.27
C GLN A 108 -8.70 -6.14 14.55
N GLU A 109 -7.79 -7.03 14.94
CA GLU A 109 -7.90 -7.80 16.19
C GLU A 109 -7.97 -6.91 17.44
N ARG A 110 -7.32 -5.74 17.40
CA ARG A 110 -7.23 -4.84 18.53
C ARG A 110 -8.36 -3.82 18.59
N GLU A 111 -8.74 -3.26 17.45
CA GLU A 111 -9.68 -2.14 17.33
C GLU A 111 -11.11 -2.58 16.88
N ASP A 112 -11.29 -3.88 16.55
CA ASP A 112 -12.54 -4.45 15.99
C ASP A 112 -13.03 -3.70 14.73
N ARG A 113 -12.10 -3.11 13.99
CA ARG A 113 -12.33 -2.40 12.73
C ARG A 113 -11.10 -2.46 11.85
N LEU A 114 -11.29 -2.22 10.54
CA LEU A 114 -10.18 -2.18 9.59
C LEU A 114 -9.45 -0.84 9.62
N PRO A 115 -8.09 -0.85 9.40
CA PRO A 115 -7.29 0.37 9.30
C PRO A 115 -7.50 1.05 7.93
N PRO A 116 -8.10 2.27 7.90
CA PRO A 116 -8.50 2.90 6.62
C PRO A 116 -7.33 3.19 5.68
N CYS A 117 -6.18 3.67 6.20
CA CYS A 117 -5.03 3.99 5.36
C CYS A 117 -4.36 2.74 4.77
N LEU A 118 -4.23 1.66 5.55
CA LEU A 118 -3.72 0.39 5.01
C LEU A 118 -4.67 -0.21 3.98
N CYS A 119 -5.99 -0.14 4.20
CA CYS A 119 -6.98 -0.55 3.20
C CYS A 119 -6.91 0.32 1.94
N MET A 120 -6.77 1.65 2.07
CA MET A 120 -6.59 2.56 0.95
C MET A 120 -5.30 2.25 0.19
N SER A 121 -4.19 1.92 0.87
CA SER A 121 -2.94 1.53 0.20
C SER A 121 -3.11 0.26 -0.63
N LEU A 122 -3.90 -0.72 -0.15
CA LEU A 122 -4.25 -1.92 -0.91
C LEU A 122 -5.12 -1.57 -2.12
N ALA A 123 -6.13 -0.72 -1.96
CA ALA A 123 -6.95 -0.26 -3.08
C ALA A 123 -6.13 0.47 -4.14
N CYS A 124 -5.16 1.30 -3.74
CA CYS A 124 -4.21 1.94 -4.66
C CYS A 124 -3.34 0.90 -5.40
N LEU A 125 -2.87 -0.14 -4.70
CA LEU A 125 -2.11 -1.23 -5.31
C LEU A 125 -2.96 -1.96 -6.35
N VAL A 126 -4.21 -2.28 -6.03
CA VAL A 126 -5.17 -2.89 -6.96
C VAL A 126 -5.38 -2.01 -8.19
N MET A 127 -5.61 -0.70 -8.01
CA MET A 127 -5.78 0.23 -9.12
C MET A 127 -4.55 0.32 -10.04
N LEU A 128 -3.35 0.32 -9.45
CA LEU A 128 -2.10 0.37 -10.19
C LEU A 128 -1.93 -0.87 -11.08
N PHE A 129 -2.15 -2.05 -10.53
CA PHE A 129 -1.95 -3.32 -11.23
C PHE A 129 -3.10 -3.67 -12.19
N ALA A 130 -4.36 -3.39 -11.84
CA ALA A 130 -5.51 -3.59 -12.74
C ALA A 130 -5.46 -2.70 -14.00
N GLY A 131 -4.65 -1.63 -13.98
CA GLY A 131 -4.33 -0.82 -15.16
C GLY A 131 -3.24 -1.38 -16.05
N CYS A 132 -2.57 -2.47 -15.67
CA CYS A 132 -1.45 -3.02 -16.44
C CYS A 132 -1.89 -3.62 -17.78
N ARG A 133 -0.95 -3.59 -18.75
CA ARG A 133 -1.18 -4.13 -20.09
C ARG A 133 0.01 -4.97 -20.52
N ARG A 134 -0.27 -6.17 -21.01
CA ARG A 134 0.75 -7.03 -21.63
C ARG A 134 1.09 -6.50 -23.02
N GLN A 135 2.38 -6.29 -23.28
CA GLN A 135 2.90 -5.85 -24.58
C GLN A 135 3.19 -7.05 -25.49
N GLU A 136 3.43 -6.79 -26.78
CA GLU A 136 3.78 -7.85 -27.78
C GLU A 136 5.09 -8.57 -27.44
N ASP A 137 6.03 -7.88 -26.77
CA ASP A 137 7.30 -8.46 -26.30
C ASP A 137 7.17 -9.26 -25.00
N GLY A 138 5.94 -9.40 -24.47
CA GLY A 138 5.62 -10.16 -23.25
C GLY A 138 5.77 -9.37 -21.96
N ARG A 139 6.32 -8.15 -21.99
CA ARG A 139 6.42 -7.30 -20.79
C ARG A 139 5.06 -6.75 -20.37
N TYR A 140 4.90 -6.51 -19.10
CA TYR A 140 3.73 -5.81 -18.55
C TYR A 140 4.08 -4.37 -18.26
N THR A 141 3.18 -3.45 -18.61
CA THR A 141 3.38 -2.01 -18.45
C THR A 141 2.16 -1.36 -17.81
N TYR A 142 2.38 -0.24 -17.15
CA TYR A 142 1.36 0.68 -16.66
C TYR A 142 1.66 2.10 -17.17
N LEU A 143 0.69 2.98 -17.05
CA LEU A 143 0.86 4.38 -17.42
C LEU A 143 1.15 5.23 -16.17
N LYS A 144 2.26 5.98 -16.21
CA LYS A 144 2.61 7.00 -15.22
C LYS A 144 2.78 8.33 -15.94
N ASN A 145 1.95 9.31 -15.62
CA ASN A 145 1.97 10.63 -16.27
C ASN A 145 1.90 10.57 -17.82
N GLY A 146 1.24 9.55 -18.36
CA GLY A 146 1.15 9.31 -19.82
C GLY A 146 2.33 8.55 -20.44
N GLU A 147 3.35 8.22 -19.67
CA GLU A 147 4.50 7.41 -20.10
C GLU A 147 4.31 5.94 -19.73
N GLN A 148 4.73 5.04 -20.61
CA GLN A 148 4.73 3.61 -20.32
C GLN A 148 5.91 3.23 -19.44
N CYS A 149 5.60 2.66 -18.27
CA CYS A 149 6.57 2.12 -17.32
C CYS A 149 6.39 0.61 -17.20
N THR A 150 7.49 -0.14 -17.06
CA THR A 150 7.45 -1.59 -16.90
C THR A 150 7.06 -1.96 -15.46
N LEU A 151 6.19 -2.98 -15.33
CA LEU A 151 5.94 -3.69 -14.07
C LEU A 151 6.78 -4.96 -14.03
N ASP A 152 7.40 -5.20 -12.89
CA ASP A 152 8.17 -6.40 -12.60
C ASP A 152 7.57 -7.08 -11.36
N GLU A 153 6.85 -8.18 -11.59
CA GLU A 153 6.17 -8.99 -10.59
C GLU A 153 6.10 -10.43 -11.11
N ASP A 154 5.72 -11.38 -10.29
CA ASP A 154 5.54 -12.76 -10.71
C ASP A 154 4.55 -12.87 -11.88
N GLU A 155 4.88 -13.67 -12.89
CA GLU A 155 4.09 -13.81 -14.14
C GLU A 155 2.64 -14.21 -13.87
N GLU A 156 2.40 -15.05 -12.85
CA GLU A 156 1.05 -15.47 -12.47
C GLU A 156 0.24 -14.29 -11.92
N VAL A 157 0.86 -13.45 -11.09
CA VAL A 157 0.27 -12.22 -10.55
C VAL A 157 -0.06 -11.24 -11.68
N LEU A 158 0.91 -10.96 -12.54
CA LEU A 158 0.71 -10.04 -13.67
C LEU A 158 -0.36 -10.54 -14.64
N SER A 159 -0.38 -11.84 -14.92
CA SER A 159 -1.40 -12.47 -15.79
C SER A 159 -2.79 -12.39 -15.15
N ALA A 160 -2.91 -12.50 -13.83
CA ALA A 160 -4.17 -12.34 -13.11
C ALA A 160 -4.68 -10.90 -13.22
N PHE A 161 -3.83 -9.91 -12.92
CA PHE A 161 -4.19 -8.49 -13.02
C PHE A 161 -4.47 -8.02 -14.45
N ALA A 162 -3.76 -8.53 -15.46
CA ALA A 162 -3.97 -8.14 -16.85
C ALA A 162 -5.36 -8.53 -17.42
N ARG A 163 -6.08 -9.41 -16.74
CA ARG A 163 -7.48 -9.76 -17.05
C ARG A 163 -8.49 -8.79 -16.46
N LEU A 164 -8.04 -7.87 -15.58
CA LEU A 164 -8.86 -6.91 -14.88
C LEU A 164 -8.70 -5.51 -15.49
N SER A 165 -9.60 -4.62 -15.15
CA SER A 165 -9.54 -3.21 -15.53
C SER A 165 -9.88 -2.33 -14.34
N CYS A 166 -9.17 -1.21 -14.21
CA CYS A 166 -9.47 -0.19 -13.20
C CYS A 166 -10.85 0.47 -13.37
N ASP A 167 -11.50 0.29 -14.54
CA ASP A 167 -12.86 0.80 -14.82
C ASP A 167 -13.97 -0.21 -14.46
N MET A 168 -13.61 -1.39 -13.95
CA MET A 168 -14.61 -2.36 -13.47
C MET A 168 -15.39 -1.80 -12.28
N PRO A 169 -16.66 -2.26 -12.06
CA PRO A 169 -17.39 -1.95 -10.83
C PRO A 169 -16.52 -2.29 -9.60
N PRO A 170 -16.43 -1.38 -8.60
CA PRO A 170 -15.54 -1.54 -7.45
C PRO A 170 -15.71 -2.86 -6.70
N GLU A 171 -16.95 -3.30 -6.51
CA GLU A 171 -17.28 -4.56 -5.84
C GLU A 171 -16.78 -5.77 -6.64
N THR A 172 -16.93 -5.72 -7.97
CA THR A 172 -16.46 -6.78 -8.87
C THR A 172 -14.93 -6.86 -8.86
N LEU A 173 -14.26 -5.71 -8.91
CA LEU A 173 -12.80 -5.63 -8.89
C LEU A 173 -12.25 -6.10 -7.53
N ALA A 174 -12.81 -5.63 -6.42
CA ALA A 174 -12.43 -6.06 -5.08
C ALA A 174 -12.58 -7.58 -4.92
N TYR A 175 -13.76 -8.12 -5.28
CA TYR A 175 -14.01 -9.55 -5.23
C TYR A 175 -13.00 -10.35 -6.05
N ALA A 176 -12.78 -9.96 -7.31
CA ALA A 176 -11.89 -10.68 -8.22
C ALA A 176 -10.45 -10.70 -7.71
N VAL A 177 -9.94 -9.56 -7.24
CA VAL A 177 -8.56 -9.47 -6.74
C VAL A 177 -8.39 -10.20 -5.41
N LEU A 178 -9.28 -9.97 -4.42
CA LEU A 178 -9.10 -10.52 -3.07
C LEU A 178 -9.30 -12.03 -3.00
N SER A 179 -10.05 -12.62 -3.94
CA SER A 179 -10.28 -14.08 -4.02
C SER A 179 -9.22 -14.84 -4.81
N ASP A 180 -8.39 -14.15 -5.62
CA ASP A 180 -7.49 -14.81 -6.56
C ASP A 180 -6.20 -15.28 -5.86
N ARG A 181 -6.03 -16.60 -5.80
CA ARG A 181 -4.85 -17.26 -5.19
C ARG A 181 -3.60 -17.23 -6.08
N ALA A 182 -3.71 -16.74 -7.31
CA ALA A 182 -2.54 -16.39 -8.11
C ALA A 182 -1.94 -15.04 -7.67
N ILE A 183 -2.72 -14.19 -7.01
CA ILE A 183 -2.28 -12.89 -6.48
C ILE A 183 -1.81 -13.01 -5.03
N TRP A 184 -2.56 -13.74 -4.18
CA TRP A 184 -2.32 -13.86 -2.75
C TRP A 184 -2.11 -15.31 -2.32
N GLU A 185 -1.29 -15.55 -1.30
CA GLU A 185 -1.11 -16.89 -0.73
C GLU A 185 -2.42 -17.47 -0.13
N ARG A 186 -3.40 -16.60 0.16
CA ARG A 186 -4.69 -16.93 0.78
C ARG A 186 -5.84 -16.13 0.18
N ASP A 187 -7.07 -16.56 0.41
CA ASP A 187 -8.26 -15.76 0.10
C ASP A 187 -8.39 -14.62 1.12
N LEU A 188 -8.19 -13.37 0.67
CA LEU A 188 -8.25 -12.21 1.56
C LEU A 188 -9.69 -11.82 1.96
N ARG A 189 -10.71 -12.39 1.31
CA ARG A 189 -12.11 -12.20 1.70
C ARG A 189 -12.46 -12.88 3.03
N ASP A 190 -11.63 -13.81 3.50
CA ASP A 190 -11.74 -14.41 4.83
C ASP A 190 -11.51 -13.38 5.96
N ILE A 191 -10.97 -12.19 5.64
CA ILE A 191 -10.80 -11.09 6.60
C ILE A 191 -12.13 -10.32 6.68
N PRO A 192 -12.79 -10.30 7.86
CA PRO A 192 -14.11 -9.69 7.99
C PRO A 192 -14.13 -8.23 7.55
N GLY A 193 -15.03 -7.89 6.62
CA GLY A 193 -15.25 -6.54 6.14
C GLY A 193 -14.21 -6.03 5.10
N LEU A 194 -13.13 -6.76 4.83
CA LEU A 194 -12.06 -6.28 3.93
C LEU A 194 -12.58 -6.06 2.50
N GLU A 195 -13.37 -6.99 1.96
CA GLU A 195 -13.92 -6.84 0.60
C GLU A 195 -14.74 -5.56 0.46
N ALA A 196 -15.64 -5.30 1.41
CA ALA A 196 -16.47 -4.09 1.40
C ALA A 196 -15.62 -2.80 1.57
N ALA A 197 -14.60 -2.83 2.42
CA ALA A 197 -13.70 -1.70 2.61
C ALA A 197 -12.90 -1.40 1.34
N ILE A 198 -12.34 -2.43 0.68
CA ILE A 198 -11.59 -2.26 -0.56
C ILE A 198 -12.51 -1.76 -1.69
N ALA A 199 -13.73 -2.32 -1.82
CA ALA A 199 -14.71 -1.82 -2.79
C ALA A 199 -15.04 -0.34 -2.57
N SER A 200 -15.24 0.08 -1.31
CA SER A 200 -15.47 1.50 -0.97
C SER A 200 -14.30 2.40 -1.35
N HIS A 201 -13.06 1.98 -1.06
CA HIS A 201 -11.87 2.76 -1.43
C HIS A 201 -11.62 2.80 -2.95
N LEU A 202 -11.91 1.72 -3.67
CA LEU A 202 -11.85 1.69 -5.13
C LEU A 202 -12.88 2.66 -5.73
N LEU A 203 -14.10 2.70 -5.19
CA LEU A 203 -15.11 3.69 -5.59
C LEU A 203 -14.63 5.13 -5.36
N ASP A 204 -14.04 5.40 -4.19
CA ASP A 204 -13.50 6.71 -3.88
C ASP A 204 -12.39 7.11 -4.86
N LEU A 205 -11.48 6.19 -5.20
CA LEU A 205 -10.43 6.42 -6.19
C LEU A 205 -10.99 6.72 -7.59
N GLN A 206 -12.04 5.99 -8.02
CA GLN A 206 -12.66 6.17 -9.33
C GLN A 206 -13.47 7.49 -9.41
N VAL A 207 -14.16 7.89 -8.34
CA VAL A 207 -15.09 9.02 -8.35
C VAL A 207 -14.44 10.32 -7.92
N LEU A 208 -13.63 10.31 -6.87
CA LEU A 208 -13.03 11.50 -6.27
C LEU A 208 -11.62 11.77 -6.79
N GLY A 209 -10.98 10.75 -7.35
CA GLY A 209 -9.55 10.77 -7.66
C GLY A 209 -8.67 10.56 -6.43
N LEU A 210 -7.38 10.28 -6.68
CA LEU A 210 -6.44 9.82 -5.65
C LEU A 210 -6.36 10.76 -4.43
N ARG A 211 -6.10 12.05 -4.66
CA ARG A 211 -5.80 13.00 -3.56
C ARG A 211 -6.98 13.17 -2.60
N ALA A 212 -8.20 13.30 -3.16
CA ALA A 212 -9.41 13.40 -2.34
C ALA A 212 -9.73 12.07 -1.61
N ALA A 213 -9.48 10.91 -2.26
CA ALA A 213 -9.66 9.60 -1.65
C ALA A 213 -8.71 9.38 -0.46
N LEU A 214 -7.42 9.76 -0.60
CA LEU A 214 -6.44 9.70 0.50
C LEU A 214 -6.87 10.57 1.69
N ASN A 215 -7.30 11.81 1.41
CA ASN A 215 -7.80 12.72 2.45
C ASN A 215 -9.03 12.16 3.16
N LYS A 216 -9.97 11.56 2.42
CA LYS A 216 -11.16 10.92 3.00
C LYS A 216 -10.78 9.72 3.87
N ALA A 217 -9.86 8.85 3.41
CA ALA A 217 -9.44 7.67 4.16
C ALA A 217 -8.86 8.03 5.53
N ARG A 218 -7.97 9.03 5.61
CA ARG A 218 -7.39 9.47 6.90
C ARG A 218 -8.40 10.13 7.86
N SER A 219 -9.52 10.64 7.34
CA SER A 219 -10.55 11.32 8.15
C SER A 219 -11.64 10.39 8.67
N GLN A 220 -11.61 9.10 8.35
CA GLN A 220 -12.63 8.13 8.79
C GLN A 220 -12.52 7.73 10.27
N GLU A 221 -11.51 8.21 10.98
CA GLU A 221 -11.28 7.93 12.41
C GLU A 221 -11.79 9.02 13.35
N GLU A 222 -12.24 10.17 12.83
CA GLU A 222 -12.89 11.24 13.62
C GLU A 222 -14.40 10.98 13.75
#